data_f2f269770ba7a5cc9ccf5ef6651bbc6f
#
_entry.id   f2f269770ba7a5cc9ccf5ef6651bbc6f
#
_cell.length_a   1.000
_cell.length_b   1.000
_cell.length_c   1.000
_cell.angle_alpha   90.00
_cell.angle_beta   90.00
_cell.angle_gamma   90.00
#
_symmetry.space_group_name_H-M   'P 1'
#
loop_
_entity.id
_entity.type
_entity.pdbx_description
1 polymer ?
#
loop_
_entity_poly.entity_id
_entity_poly.type
_entity_poly.pdbx_seq_one_letter_code
_entity_poly.pdbx_strand_id
1 'polypeptide(L)'
;FSQTDEAEQEAWSYCTGRELREMADSGVFEMQNHSYDFHELKPRKGCLRMAGETTAAYRQCFLSDTQRAQDLFVSLGIEAPVCYTYPYGAVNAEAEALTAVCGFSVTLRCEEGVTALTRDTACLKSIRRNNRDGRWSSAQFWDALLAQTEG
;
A
#
# COMPACT_ATOMS: atom_id res chain seq x y z
N PHE A 1 0.73 -6.19 10.66
CA PHE A 1 1.87 -6.16 11.59
C PHE A 1 1.37 -6.26 13.03
N SER A 2 1.89 -7.21 13.80
CA SER A 2 1.59 -7.31 15.23
C SER A 2 2.45 -6.33 16.01
N GLN A 3 1.82 -5.45 16.78
CA GLN A 3 2.52 -4.52 17.70
C GLN A 3 2.93 -5.19 19.02
N THR A 4 2.43 -6.39 19.26
CA THR A 4 2.82 -7.19 20.43
C THR A 4 4.04 -8.01 20.09
N ASP A 5 4.98 -7.99 21.01
CA ASP A 5 6.28 -8.63 20.89
C ASP A 5 6.30 -10.03 20.27
N GLU A 6 7.37 -10.33 19.71
CA GLU A 6 8.14 -11.52 19.35
C GLU A 6 7.60 -12.93 19.74
N ALA A 7 6.39 -13.03 20.27
CA ALA A 7 5.72 -14.32 20.46
C ALA A 7 5.38 -14.90 19.09
N GLU A 8 5.67 -16.18 18.87
CA GLU A 8 5.24 -16.90 17.70
C GLU A 8 3.75 -16.71 17.50
N GLN A 9 3.39 -16.19 16.31
CA GLN A 9 2.01 -15.98 15.90
C GLN A 9 1.55 -17.20 15.10
N GLU A 10 0.24 -17.44 15.09
CA GLU A 10 -0.31 -18.46 14.19
C GLU A 10 -0.03 -18.12 12.73
N ALA A 11 0.12 -19.14 11.87
CA ALA A 11 0.58 -18.99 10.49
C ALA A 11 -0.26 -18.03 9.61
N TRP A 12 -1.46 -17.66 10.06
CA TRP A 12 -2.36 -16.73 9.37
C TRP A 12 -2.51 -15.38 10.11
N SER A 13 -1.67 -15.13 11.10
CA SER A 13 -1.70 -13.86 11.84
C SER A 13 -0.77 -12.81 11.23
N TYR A 14 -0.66 -11.66 11.88
CA TYR A 14 0.24 -10.61 11.45
C TYR A 14 1.69 -10.98 11.71
N CYS A 15 2.57 -10.61 10.79
CA CYS A 15 4.00 -10.76 10.99
C CYS A 15 4.49 -9.95 12.20
N THR A 16 5.43 -10.50 12.95
CA THR A 16 6.20 -9.79 13.97
C THR A 16 7.26 -8.88 13.33
N GLY A 17 7.82 -7.94 14.09
CA GLY A 17 8.93 -7.12 13.62
C GLY A 17 10.17 -7.94 13.22
N ARG A 18 10.45 -9.03 13.94
CA ARG A 18 11.53 -9.96 13.60
C ARG A 18 11.31 -10.65 12.26
N GLU A 19 10.11 -11.14 12.00
CA GLU A 19 9.76 -11.79 10.72
C GLU A 19 9.83 -10.80 9.56
N LEU A 20 9.35 -9.56 9.72
CA LEU A 20 9.49 -8.52 8.72
C LEU A 20 10.96 -8.23 8.42
N ARG A 21 11.81 -8.18 9.44
CA ARG A 21 13.25 -8.01 9.26
C ARG A 21 13.87 -9.18 8.52
N GLU A 22 13.55 -10.42 8.90
CA GLU A 22 14.03 -11.63 8.25
C GLU A 22 13.62 -11.67 6.78
N MET A 23 12.36 -11.31 6.48
CA MET A 23 11.87 -11.20 5.10
C MET A 23 12.66 -10.17 4.30
N ALA A 24 12.90 -8.98 4.85
CA ALA A 24 13.69 -7.94 4.20
C ALA A 24 15.15 -8.38 3.96
N ASP A 25 15.78 -8.97 4.96
CA ASP A 25 17.17 -9.44 4.88
C ASP A 25 17.35 -10.60 3.89
N SER A 26 16.28 -11.35 3.60
CA SER A 26 16.32 -12.45 2.61
C SER A 26 16.59 -11.98 1.18
N GLY A 27 16.35 -10.70 0.88
CA GLY A 27 16.42 -10.13 -0.46
C GLY A 27 15.34 -10.62 -1.44
N VAL A 28 14.39 -11.42 -0.96
CA VAL A 28 13.25 -11.93 -1.75
C VAL A 28 12.04 -10.98 -1.65
N PHE A 29 11.93 -10.24 -0.53
CA PHE A 29 10.81 -9.35 -0.24
C PHE A 29 11.27 -7.90 -0.21
N GLU A 30 10.49 -7.05 -0.85
CA GLU A 30 10.60 -5.60 -0.75
C GLU A 30 9.42 -5.08 0.07
N MET A 31 9.71 -4.44 1.21
CA MET A 31 8.69 -3.94 2.11
C MET A 31 8.18 -2.59 1.65
N GLN A 32 6.86 -2.46 1.51
CA GLN A 32 6.22 -1.23 1.06
C GLN A 32 5.10 -0.81 2.01
N ASN A 33 4.68 0.48 1.94
CA ASN A 33 3.71 1.06 2.86
C ASN A 33 2.25 0.77 2.45
N HIS A 34 1.42 0.42 3.43
CA HIS A 34 -0.03 0.22 3.26
C HIS A 34 -0.82 0.92 4.39
N SER A 35 -0.32 2.05 4.89
CA SER A 35 -0.73 2.76 6.09
C SER A 35 -0.31 2.10 7.40
N TYR A 36 -0.41 2.85 8.48
CA TYR A 36 -0.27 2.32 9.83
C TYR A 36 -1.63 1.82 10.37
N ASP A 37 -2.68 2.64 10.27
CA ASP A 37 -4.00 2.39 10.88
C ASP A 37 -5.19 2.74 9.96
N PHE A 38 -4.96 2.96 8.65
CA PHE A 38 -6.04 3.28 7.71
C PHE A 38 -6.67 2.06 7.04
N HIS A 39 -6.27 0.84 7.42
CA HIS A 39 -6.89 -0.37 6.87
C HIS A 39 -8.23 -0.67 7.57
N GLU A 40 -9.10 0.33 7.58
CA GLU A 40 -10.42 0.35 8.20
C GLU A 40 -11.49 0.77 7.18
N LEU A 41 -12.72 0.28 7.37
CA LEU A 41 -13.87 0.69 6.56
C LEU A 41 -14.73 1.74 7.26
N LYS A 42 -14.67 1.81 8.58
CA LYS A 42 -15.39 2.74 9.44
C LYS A 42 -14.53 3.06 10.69
N PRO A 43 -14.58 4.27 11.21
CA PRO A 43 -15.31 5.44 10.71
C PRO A 43 -14.74 6.04 9.42
N ARG A 44 -13.49 5.73 9.07
CA ARG A 44 -12.78 6.17 7.85
C ARG A 44 -12.70 5.01 6.86
N LYS A 45 -13.00 5.27 5.60
CA LYS A 45 -12.78 4.29 4.53
C LYS A 45 -11.37 4.49 3.94
N GLY A 46 -10.43 3.68 4.37
CA GLY A 46 -9.06 3.76 3.89
C GLY A 46 -8.49 5.17 4.00
N CYS A 47 -7.92 5.69 2.93
CA CYS A 47 -7.28 7.00 2.89
C CYS A 47 -8.23 8.18 2.67
N LEU A 48 -9.55 7.97 2.65
CA LEU A 48 -10.48 9.07 2.38
C LEU A 48 -10.73 9.94 3.62
N ARG A 49 -10.95 11.22 3.40
CA ARG A 49 -11.38 12.15 4.44
C ARG A 49 -12.80 11.80 4.94
N MET A 50 -12.99 11.85 6.24
CA MET A 50 -14.30 11.60 6.84
C MET A 50 -15.26 12.77 6.59
N ALA A 51 -16.56 12.47 6.60
CA ALA A 51 -17.59 13.50 6.55
C ALA A 51 -17.47 14.44 7.77
N GLY A 52 -17.48 15.74 7.53
CA GLY A 52 -17.32 16.76 8.57
C GLY A 52 -15.88 16.99 9.06
N GLU A 53 -14.92 16.20 8.62
CA GLU A 53 -13.51 16.41 8.95
C GLU A 53 -12.95 17.60 8.16
N THR A 54 -12.25 18.50 8.85
CA THR A 54 -11.61 19.63 8.15
C THR A 54 -10.40 19.16 7.36
N THR A 55 -10.05 19.88 6.30
CA THR A 55 -8.84 19.60 5.51
C THR A 55 -7.57 19.57 6.37
N ALA A 56 -7.46 20.49 7.34
CA ALA A 56 -6.32 20.56 8.25
C ALA A 56 -6.22 19.33 9.16
N ALA A 57 -7.34 18.88 9.74
CA ALA A 57 -7.41 17.69 10.59
C ALA A 57 -7.08 16.43 9.77
N TYR A 58 -7.67 16.29 8.59
CA TYR A 58 -7.38 15.17 7.69
C TYR A 58 -5.91 15.11 7.30
N ARG A 59 -5.34 16.25 6.88
CA ARG A 59 -3.91 16.35 6.53
C ARG A 59 -3.03 15.90 7.71
N GLN A 60 -3.29 16.42 8.89
CA GLN A 60 -2.53 16.05 10.09
C GLN A 60 -2.63 14.55 10.39
N CYS A 61 -3.83 13.99 10.33
CA CYS A 61 -4.08 12.57 10.55
C CYS A 61 -3.34 11.70 9.52
N PHE A 62 -3.43 12.04 8.23
CA PHE A 62 -2.78 11.31 7.16
C PHE A 62 -1.24 11.31 7.29
N LEU A 63 -0.66 12.50 7.52
CA LEU A 63 0.79 12.63 7.68
C LEU A 63 1.29 11.88 8.90
N SER A 64 0.56 11.95 10.02
CA SER A 64 0.92 11.25 11.25
C SER A 64 0.84 9.72 11.09
N ASP A 65 -0.22 9.19 10.47
CA ASP A 65 -0.36 7.75 10.20
C ASP A 65 0.78 7.24 9.31
N THR A 66 1.03 7.94 8.23
CA THR A 66 2.08 7.58 7.28
C THR A 66 3.46 7.62 7.92
N GLN A 67 3.76 8.67 8.70
CA GLN A 67 5.04 8.81 9.39
C GLN A 67 5.27 7.67 10.39
N ARG A 68 4.23 7.28 11.15
CA ARG A 68 4.33 6.15 12.09
C ARG A 68 4.70 4.85 11.38
N ALA A 69 4.11 4.59 10.20
CA ALA A 69 4.47 3.42 9.41
C ALA A 69 5.93 3.47 8.93
N GLN A 70 6.39 4.64 8.43
CA GLN A 70 7.78 4.82 7.99
C GLN A 70 8.77 4.66 9.15
N ASP A 71 8.50 5.28 10.29
CA ASP A 71 9.35 5.19 11.49
C ASP A 71 9.46 3.74 11.98
N LEU A 72 8.37 2.96 11.88
CA LEU A 72 8.37 1.56 12.24
C LEU A 72 9.34 0.76 11.37
N PHE A 73 9.28 0.89 10.03
CA PHE A 73 10.21 0.22 9.13
C PHE A 73 11.66 0.59 9.44
N VAL A 74 11.93 1.87 9.61
CA VAL A 74 13.27 2.37 9.95
C VAL A 74 13.75 1.82 11.31
N SER A 75 12.88 1.76 12.31
CA SER A 75 13.21 1.21 13.63
C SER A 75 13.55 -0.28 13.58
N LEU A 76 12.99 -1.01 12.63
CA LEU A 76 13.32 -2.40 12.35
C LEU A 76 14.59 -2.55 11.49
N GLY A 77 15.24 -1.44 11.09
CA GLY A 77 16.39 -1.43 10.19
C GLY A 77 16.03 -1.79 8.75
N ILE A 78 14.77 -1.66 8.36
CA ILE A 78 14.29 -1.83 7.00
C ILE A 78 14.31 -0.46 6.32
N GLU A 79 14.67 -0.40 5.04
CA GLU A 79 14.64 0.85 4.28
C GLU A 79 13.23 1.46 4.27
N ALA A 80 13.17 2.79 4.31
CA ALA A 80 11.90 3.49 4.25
C ALA A 80 11.18 3.20 2.93
N PRO A 81 9.92 2.72 2.96
CA PRO A 81 9.14 2.44 1.77
C PRO A 81 9.02 3.62 0.83
N VAL A 82 9.14 3.38 -0.47
CA VAL A 82 8.99 4.39 -1.53
C VAL A 82 7.68 4.24 -2.30
N CYS A 83 6.97 3.14 -2.07
CA CYS A 83 5.67 2.87 -2.66
C CYS A 83 4.57 2.88 -1.58
N TYR A 84 3.43 3.48 -1.92
CA TYR A 84 2.24 3.48 -1.07
C TYR A 84 1.09 2.74 -1.76
N THR A 85 0.58 1.71 -1.14
CA THR A 85 -0.62 1.01 -1.59
C THR A 85 -1.82 1.53 -0.82
N TYR A 86 -2.83 2.08 -1.52
CA TYR A 86 -4.02 2.61 -0.84
C TYR A 86 -4.88 1.49 -0.26
N PRO A 87 -5.17 1.47 1.06
CA PRO A 87 -6.11 0.54 1.66
C PRO A 87 -7.46 0.57 0.94
N TYR A 88 -7.97 -0.59 0.56
CA TYR A 88 -9.20 -0.77 -0.23
C TYR A 88 -9.21 -0.06 -1.59
N GLY A 89 -8.08 0.44 -2.07
CA GLY A 89 -8.03 1.34 -3.22
C GLY A 89 -8.76 2.67 -3.00
N ALA A 90 -9.07 3.00 -1.74
CA ALA A 90 -9.80 4.21 -1.38
C ALA A 90 -8.88 5.44 -1.46
N VAL A 91 -8.88 6.06 -2.63
CA VAL A 91 -8.03 7.21 -2.97
C VAL A 91 -8.84 8.29 -3.69
N ASN A 92 -8.46 9.53 -3.49
CA ASN A 92 -8.90 10.70 -4.25
C ASN A 92 -7.71 11.65 -4.45
N ALA A 93 -7.89 12.73 -5.18
CA ALA A 93 -6.83 13.68 -5.47
C ALA A 93 -6.17 14.29 -4.20
N GLU A 94 -6.93 14.45 -3.11
CA GLU A 94 -6.43 14.96 -1.84
C GLU A 94 -5.47 13.94 -1.18
N ALA A 95 -5.86 12.66 -1.12
CA ALA A 95 -5.02 11.59 -0.60
C ALA A 95 -3.76 11.40 -1.46
N GLU A 96 -3.89 11.46 -2.78
CA GLU A 96 -2.76 11.33 -3.70
C GLU A 96 -1.75 12.48 -3.55
N ALA A 97 -2.23 13.70 -3.36
CA ALA A 97 -1.37 14.84 -3.05
C ALA A 97 -0.61 14.66 -1.73
N LEU A 98 -1.26 14.08 -0.71
CA LEU A 98 -0.63 13.81 0.58
C LEU A 98 0.43 12.71 0.50
N THR A 99 0.22 11.65 -0.27
CA THR A 99 1.26 10.63 -0.49
C THR A 99 2.49 11.21 -1.17
N ALA A 100 2.31 12.14 -2.12
CA ALA A 100 3.42 12.85 -2.73
C ALA A 100 4.19 13.73 -1.72
N VAL A 101 3.48 14.40 -0.80
CA VAL A 101 4.10 15.17 0.30
C VAL A 101 4.90 14.25 1.23
N CYS A 102 4.45 13.01 1.46
CA CYS A 102 5.17 12.02 2.25
C CYS A 102 6.39 11.41 1.52
N GLY A 103 6.65 11.79 0.27
CA GLY A 103 7.83 11.36 -0.48
C GLY A 103 7.67 10.06 -1.26
N PHE A 104 6.47 9.47 -1.34
CA PHE A 104 6.25 8.27 -2.13
C PHE A 104 6.39 8.55 -3.62
N SER A 105 7.23 7.78 -4.27
CA SER A 105 7.47 7.86 -5.72
C SER A 105 6.43 7.08 -6.52
N VAL A 106 5.91 6.00 -5.95
CA VAL A 106 4.97 5.08 -6.57
C VAL A 106 3.72 4.95 -5.71
N THR A 107 2.55 4.88 -6.32
CA THR A 107 1.31 4.55 -5.60
C THR A 107 0.50 3.51 -6.34
N LEU A 108 -0.15 2.61 -5.59
CA LEU A 108 -0.94 1.50 -6.11
C LEU A 108 -2.39 1.59 -5.61
N ARG A 109 -3.34 1.38 -6.52
CA ARG A 109 -4.78 1.28 -6.22
C ARG A 109 -5.29 -0.15 -6.39
N CYS A 110 -6.54 -0.43 -6.01
CA CYS A 110 -7.15 -1.76 -6.16
C CYS A 110 -7.97 -1.93 -7.45
N GLU A 111 -8.12 -0.88 -8.25
CA GLU A 111 -8.82 -0.96 -9.52
C GLU A 111 -8.03 -1.86 -10.49
N GLU A 112 -8.71 -2.83 -11.06
CA GLU A 112 -8.10 -3.75 -12.03
C GLU A 112 -7.83 -3.05 -13.36
N GLY A 113 -6.76 -3.47 -14.01
CA GLY A 113 -6.37 -2.91 -15.30
C GLY A 113 -4.87 -2.91 -15.52
N VAL A 114 -4.49 -2.50 -16.71
CA VAL A 114 -3.09 -2.29 -17.10
C VAL A 114 -2.78 -0.79 -17.06
N THR A 115 -1.60 -0.45 -16.58
CA THR A 115 -1.08 0.92 -16.60
C THR A 115 0.08 1.00 -17.58
N ALA A 116 -0.04 1.83 -18.58
CA ALA A 116 1.05 2.09 -19.51
C ALA A 116 2.14 2.91 -18.81
N LEU A 117 3.33 2.33 -18.69
CA LEU A 117 4.49 3.01 -18.15
C LEU A 117 5.19 3.80 -19.25
N THR A 118 5.48 5.05 -18.97
CA THR A 118 6.16 5.97 -19.89
C THR A 118 7.42 6.54 -19.26
N ARG A 119 8.10 7.45 -19.94
CA ARG A 119 9.22 8.19 -19.34
C ARG A 119 8.76 9.31 -18.38
N ASP A 120 7.49 9.65 -18.39
CA ASP A 120 6.89 10.57 -17.43
C ASP A 120 6.59 9.83 -16.13
N THR A 121 7.23 10.24 -15.06
CA THR A 121 7.06 9.62 -13.72
C THR A 121 5.65 9.78 -13.17
N ALA A 122 4.82 10.65 -13.73
CA ALA A 122 3.41 10.76 -13.37
C ALA A 122 2.64 9.43 -13.58
N CYS A 123 3.08 8.58 -14.52
CA CYS A 123 2.47 7.26 -14.73
C CYS A 123 2.69 6.28 -13.56
N LEU A 124 3.57 6.59 -12.62
CA LEU A 124 3.81 5.77 -11.42
C LEU A 124 2.81 6.06 -10.29
N LYS A 125 1.89 6.99 -10.51
CA LYS A 125 0.83 7.30 -9.54
C LYS A 125 -0.44 6.52 -9.84
N SER A 126 -1.06 5.98 -8.79
CA SER A 126 -2.30 5.22 -8.88
C SER A 126 -2.25 4.04 -9.88
N ILE A 127 -1.12 3.33 -9.91
CA ILE A 127 -0.94 2.13 -10.75
C ILE A 127 -2.03 1.12 -10.42
N ARG A 128 -2.63 0.57 -11.45
CA ARG A 128 -3.65 -0.48 -11.35
C ARG A 128 -3.03 -1.81 -10.99
N ARG A 129 -3.78 -2.66 -10.33
CA ARG A 129 -3.38 -4.00 -9.94
C ARG A 129 -4.44 -5.00 -10.36
N ASN A 130 -4.01 -6.18 -10.78
CA ASN A 130 -4.91 -7.27 -11.10
C ASN A 130 -4.85 -8.31 -9.98
N ASN A 131 -6.02 -8.69 -9.47
CA ASN A 131 -6.12 -9.78 -8.53
C ASN A 131 -5.99 -11.10 -9.28
N ARG A 132 -5.09 -11.97 -8.83
CA ARG A 132 -4.99 -13.32 -9.33
C ARG A 132 -5.88 -14.24 -8.50
N ASP A 133 -7.00 -14.67 -9.06
CA ASP A 133 -7.83 -15.69 -8.44
C ASP A 133 -7.05 -17.01 -8.35
N GLY A 134 -6.96 -17.57 -7.15
CA GLY A 134 -6.23 -18.84 -6.91
C GLY A 134 -6.81 -20.05 -7.65
N ARG A 135 -8.03 -19.93 -8.19
CA ARG A 135 -8.68 -20.96 -9.03
C ARG A 135 -8.22 -20.92 -10.49
N TRP A 136 -7.56 -19.84 -10.92
CA TRP A 136 -7.09 -19.68 -12.28
C TRP A 136 -5.71 -20.30 -12.47
N SER A 137 -5.53 -20.97 -13.60
CA SER A 137 -4.22 -21.33 -14.08
C SER A 137 -3.42 -20.08 -14.47
N SER A 138 -2.11 -20.20 -14.56
CA SER A 138 -1.27 -19.10 -15.04
C SER A 138 -1.63 -18.65 -16.46
N ALA A 139 -2.01 -19.59 -17.35
CA ALA A 139 -2.45 -19.27 -18.70
C ALA A 139 -3.72 -18.41 -18.69
N GLN A 140 -4.76 -18.83 -17.96
CA GLN A 140 -6.00 -18.06 -17.83
C GLN A 140 -5.76 -16.65 -17.30
N PHE A 141 -4.86 -16.50 -16.31
CA PHE A 141 -4.52 -15.18 -15.78
C PHE A 141 -3.82 -14.32 -16.82
N TRP A 142 -2.86 -14.88 -17.57
CA TRP A 142 -2.17 -14.17 -18.64
C TRP A 142 -3.10 -13.76 -19.77
N ASP A 143 -3.97 -14.64 -20.23
CA ASP A 143 -4.96 -14.33 -21.27
C ASP A 143 -5.86 -13.16 -20.84
N ALA A 144 -6.32 -13.16 -19.58
CA ALA A 144 -7.13 -12.07 -19.04
C ALA A 144 -6.37 -10.74 -18.95
N LEU A 145 -5.06 -10.76 -18.63
CA LEU A 145 -4.22 -9.56 -18.63
C LEU A 145 -4.00 -9.02 -20.06
N LEU A 146 -3.68 -9.89 -21.01
CA LEU A 146 -3.44 -9.51 -22.40
C LEU A 146 -4.69 -8.89 -23.03
N ALA A 147 -5.86 -9.44 -22.77
CA ALA A 147 -7.13 -8.88 -23.24
C ALA A 147 -7.37 -7.44 -22.78
N GLN A 148 -6.78 -7.00 -21.66
CA GLN A 148 -6.89 -5.62 -21.19
C GLN A 148 -5.95 -4.65 -21.93
N THR A 149 -4.99 -5.13 -22.70
CA THR A 149 -4.06 -4.30 -23.46
C THR A 149 -4.52 -4.01 -24.89
N GLU A 150 -5.54 -4.73 -25.36
CA GLU A 150 -6.05 -4.65 -26.74
C GLU A 150 -7.24 -3.70 -26.92
N GLY A 151 -7.70 -3.06 -25.87
CA GLY A 151 -8.81 -2.09 -25.83
C GLY A 151 -8.35 -0.69 -25.50
#